data_d265cbbd62f7ff03e472bb62fa39918c
#
_entry.id   d265cbbd62f7ff03e472bb62fa39918c
#
_cell.length_a   1.000
_cell.length_b   1.000
_cell.length_c   1.000
_cell.angle_alpha   90.00
_cell.angle_beta   90.00
_cell.angle_gamma   90.00
#
_symmetry.space_group_name_H-M   'P 1'
#
loop_
_entity.id
_entity.type
_entity.pdbx_description
1 polymer ?
#
loop_
_entity_poly.entity_id
_entity_poly.type
_entity_poly.pdbx_seq_one_letter_code
_entity_poly.pdbx_strand_id
1 'polypeptide(L)'
;DSRQSRGLGDVYKRQPATMPKSNLSKMTLLTTDIPITDYSSKELIDMEGSAFFDIASKLTTKEFICIMKIVSDGPSNDIKQLNKLKIIQLVKSNLSKISEVISYYEKLSENENQIRAKPYIFYKISSNWHFSVTQRTQLENLLRRLRVFCGNDDIMELIKQCKKSSFVINALNNKIKGNKVNWSDV
;
A
#
# COMPACT_ATOMS: atom_id res chain seq x y z
N ASP A 1 0.31 -0.05 -38.77
CA ASP A 1 -0.68 -0.76 -37.95
C ASP A 1 -0.46 -0.38 -36.51
N SER A 2 -1.06 0.72 -36.09
CA SER A 2 -1.02 1.16 -34.71
C SER A 2 -1.86 0.20 -33.88
N ARG A 3 -1.23 -0.70 -33.15
CA ARG A 3 -1.89 -1.43 -32.07
C ARG A 3 -2.16 -0.44 -30.94
N GLN A 4 -3.23 0.33 -31.09
CA GLN A 4 -3.86 0.98 -29.95
C GLN A 4 -4.18 -0.10 -28.93
N SER A 5 -3.50 -0.10 -27.80
CA SER A 5 -3.83 -0.95 -26.69
C SER A 5 -5.28 -0.62 -26.29
N ARG A 6 -6.19 -1.51 -26.63
CA ARG A 6 -7.60 -1.44 -26.24
C ARG A 6 -7.68 -1.68 -24.72
N GLY A 7 -7.51 -0.61 -23.96
CA GLY A 7 -7.54 -0.66 -22.51
C GLY A 7 -8.08 0.61 -21.85
N LEU A 8 -8.81 1.45 -22.59
CA LEU A 8 -9.42 2.65 -22.03
C LEU A 8 -10.39 2.36 -20.86
N GLY A 9 -10.97 1.16 -20.80
CA GLY A 9 -11.81 0.73 -19.68
C GLY A 9 -11.03 0.39 -18.40
N ASP A 10 -9.72 0.17 -18.49
CA ASP A 10 -8.89 -0.29 -17.36
C ASP A 10 -8.12 0.85 -16.67
N VAL A 11 -8.03 2.03 -17.29
CA VAL A 11 -7.33 3.21 -16.75
C VAL A 11 -7.93 3.65 -15.42
N TYR A 12 -9.25 3.61 -15.26
CA TYR A 12 -9.94 3.97 -14.03
C TYR A 12 -9.73 2.94 -12.88
N LYS A 13 -9.44 1.70 -13.21
CA LYS A 13 -9.19 0.64 -12.23
C LYS A 13 -7.78 0.63 -11.65
N ARG A 14 -6.86 1.40 -12.23
CA ARG A 14 -5.43 1.42 -11.87
C ARG A 14 -5.05 2.56 -10.91
N GLN A 15 -6.02 3.33 -10.44
CA GLN A 15 -5.73 4.39 -9.46
C GLN A 15 -5.46 3.78 -8.07
N PRO A 16 -4.44 4.25 -7.35
CA PRO A 16 -4.28 3.89 -5.95
C PRO A 16 -5.46 4.41 -5.14
N ALA A 17 -5.91 3.63 -4.14
CA ALA A 17 -7.01 4.01 -3.27
C ALA A 17 -6.70 5.27 -2.45
N THR A 18 -5.43 5.48 -2.15
CA THR A 18 -4.93 6.65 -1.42
C THR A 18 -3.78 7.30 -2.16
N MET A 19 -3.78 8.63 -2.22
CA MET A 19 -2.67 9.39 -2.77
C MET A 19 -2.13 10.34 -1.71
N PRO A 20 -0.82 10.66 -1.74
CA PRO A 20 -0.25 11.65 -0.85
C PRO A 20 -1.05 12.95 -0.92
N LYS A 21 -1.34 13.52 0.25
CA LYS A 21 -1.82 14.90 0.33
C LYS A 21 -0.62 15.81 0.04
N SER A 22 -0.45 16.19 -1.21
CA SER A 22 0.63 17.06 -1.65
C SER A 22 0.05 18.15 -2.54
N ASN A 23 0.75 19.26 -2.65
CA ASN A 23 0.42 20.35 -3.57
C ASN A 23 0.79 20.01 -5.04
N LEU A 24 1.12 18.76 -5.32
CA LEU A 24 1.44 18.29 -6.66
C LEU A 24 0.17 18.11 -7.48
N SER A 25 0.24 18.51 -8.75
CA SER A 25 -0.84 18.26 -9.70
C SER A 25 -0.98 16.76 -9.95
N LYS A 26 -2.22 16.29 -9.97
CA LYS A 26 -2.57 14.92 -10.34
C LYS A 26 -3.08 14.96 -11.76
N MET A 27 -2.48 14.16 -12.62
CA MET A 27 -2.82 14.14 -14.04
C MET A 27 -2.92 12.70 -14.54
N THR A 28 -3.69 12.51 -15.59
CA THR A 28 -3.71 11.24 -16.33
C THR A 28 -2.37 11.05 -17.03
N LEU A 29 -1.80 9.85 -16.92
CA LEU A 29 -0.59 9.46 -17.62
C LEU A 29 -0.97 8.49 -18.74
N LEU A 30 -0.65 8.85 -19.97
CA LEU A 30 -0.82 8.02 -21.17
C LEU A 30 0.54 7.45 -21.56
N THR A 31 0.67 6.14 -21.56
CA THR A 31 1.87 5.46 -22.04
C THR A 31 1.71 5.11 -23.51
N THR A 32 2.70 5.46 -24.31
CA THR A 32 2.73 5.25 -25.77
C THR A 32 4.01 4.52 -26.18
N ASP A 33 3.93 3.75 -27.28
CA ASP A 33 5.10 3.01 -27.79
C ASP A 33 6.07 3.90 -28.59
N ILE A 34 5.63 5.10 -28.98
CA ILE A 34 6.40 6.05 -29.76
C ILE A 34 6.35 7.44 -29.11
N PRO A 35 7.43 8.23 -29.24
CA PRO A 35 7.42 9.61 -28.76
C PRO A 35 6.34 10.43 -29.46
N ILE A 36 5.55 11.17 -28.69
CA ILE A 36 4.54 12.11 -29.20
C ILE A 36 5.07 13.52 -28.99
N THR A 37 5.15 14.29 -30.06
CA THR A 37 5.59 15.70 -30.07
C THR A 37 4.43 16.69 -30.22
N ASP A 38 3.22 16.17 -30.35
CA ASP A 38 2.00 16.97 -30.34
C ASP A 38 1.51 17.15 -28.89
N TYR A 39 1.61 18.36 -28.37
CA TYR A 39 1.22 18.73 -27.00
C TYR A 39 -0.23 19.22 -26.92
N SER A 40 -1.09 18.84 -27.83
CA SER A 40 -2.52 19.20 -27.83
C SER A 40 -3.31 18.51 -26.71
N SER A 41 -2.82 17.37 -26.23
CA SER A 41 -3.41 16.60 -25.13
C SER A 41 -3.22 17.29 -23.78
N LYS A 42 -4.22 17.19 -22.89
CA LYS A 42 -4.11 17.59 -21.50
C LYS A 42 -3.47 16.52 -20.60
N GLU A 43 -3.13 15.38 -21.14
CA GLU A 43 -2.56 14.24 -20.45
C GLU A 43 -1.04 14.31 -20.43
N LEU A 44 -0.41 13.74 -19.41
CA LEU A 44 1.02 13.49 -19.45
C LEU A 44 1.29 12.27 -20.32
N ILE A 45 2.35 12.33 -21.10
CA ILE A 45 2.73 11.25 -22.02
C ILE A 45 4.07 10.68 -21.58
N ASP A 46 4.16 9.35 -21.54
CA ASP A 46 5.42 8.64 -21.31
C ASP A 46 5.49 7.35 -22.13
N MET A 47 6.59 6.61 -22.00
CA MET A 47 6.81 5.36 -22.71
C MET A 47 6.94 4.14 -21.78
N GLU A 48 7.00 4.32 -20.45
CA GLU A 48 7.32 3.26 -19.50
C GLU A 48 6.27 3.05 -18.39
N GLY A 49 5.38 4.01 -18.19
CA GLY A 49 4.47 4.03 -17.02
C GLY A 49 3.58 2.81 -16.91
N SER A 50 3.02 2.31 -18.03
CA SER A 50 2.15 1.13 -18.01
C SER A 50 2.93 -0.13 -17.64
N ALA A 51 4.11 -0.33 -18.21
CA ALA A 51 4.98 -1.48 -17.92
C ALA A 51 5.43 -1.47 -16.44
N PHE A 52 5.82 -0.30 -15.94
CA PHE A 52 6.15 -0.13 -14.52
C PHE A 52 4.97 -0.53 -13.64
N PHE A 53 3.77 -0.01 -13.93
CA PHE A 53 2.58 -0.29 -13.12
C PHE A 53 2.21 -1.77 -13.14
N ASP A 54 2.31 -2.42 -14.29
CA ASP A 54 2.01 -3.85 -14.44
C ASP A 54 2.96 -4.73 -13.63
N ILE A 55 4.25 -4.40 -13.62
CA ILE A 55 5.26 -5.12 -12.82
C ILE A 55 5.05 -4.84 -11.33
N ALA A 56 4.91 -3.58 -10.95
CA ALA A 56 4.72 -3.19 -9.57
C ALA A 56 3.46 -3.82 -8.95
N SER A 57 2.37 -3.92 -9.72
CA SER A 57 1.11 -4.53 -9.27
C SER A 57 1.21 -6.03 -8.96
N LYS A 58 2.24 -6.71 -9.46
CA LYS A 58 2.53 -8.11 -9.14
C LYS A 58 3.34 -8.26 -7.84
N LEU A 59 4.03 -7.20 -7.44
CA LEU A 59 4.95 -7.21 -6.30
C LEU A 59 4.35 -6.59 -5.03
N THR A 60 3.42 -5.64 -5.20
CA THR A 60 2.82 -4.92 -4.07
C THR A 60 1.36 -4.56 -4.34
N THR A 61 0.66 -4.06 -3.31
CA THR A 61 -0.71 -3.57 -3.46
C THR A 61 -0.73 -2.18 -4.11
N LYS A 62 -1.86 -1.83 -4.72
CA LYS A 62 -1.99 -0.57 -5.48
C LYS A 62 -1.76 0.69 -4.65
N GLU A 63 -1.97 0.59 -3.34
CA GLU A 63 -1.75 1.67 -2.37
C GLU A 63 -0.28 2.07 -2.25
N PHE A 64 0.64 1.14 -2.57
CA PHE A 64 2.08 1.35 -2.55
C PHE A 64 2.69 1.66 -3.91
N ILE A 65 1.87 1.85 -4.95
CA ILE A 65 2.34 2.16 -6.29
C ILE A 65 2.09 3.63 -6.59
N CYS A 66 3.15 4.38 -6.88
CA CYS A 66 3.08 5.77 -7.29
C CYS A 66 4.02 6.01 -8.45
N ILE A 67 3.53 6.72 -9.46
CA ILE A 67 4.35 7.23 -10.55
C ILE A 67 4.43 8.75 -10.40
N MET A 68 5.63 9.26 -10.22
CA MET A 68 5.93 10.69 -10.19
C MET A 68 6.74 11.06 -11.42
N LYS A 69 6.29 12.05 -12.17
CA LYS A 69 6.95 12.53 -13.38
C LYS A 69 7.36 13.99 -13.21
N ILE A 70 8.55 14.32 -13.68
CA ILE A 70 9.00 15.69 -13.84
C ILE A 70 8.85 16.00 -15.33
N VAL A 71 7.98 16.98 -15.63
CA VAL A 71 7.75 17.41 -17.02
C VAL A 71 8.98 18.13 -17.52
N SER A 72 9.61 17.60 -18.55
CA SER A 72 10.84 18.13 -19.15
C SER A 72 10.60 18.99 -20.39
N ASP A 73 9.54 18.69 -21.11
CA ASP A 73 9.18 19.30 -22.38
C ASP A 73 7.67 19.55 -22.46
N GLY A 74 7.27 20.34 -23.42
CA GLY A 74 5.87 20.73 -23.57
C GLY A 74 5.72 21.89 -24.56
N PRO A 75 4.52 22.49 -24.70
CA PRO A 75 4.26 23.53 -25.69
C PRO A 75 5.25 24.71 -25.66
N SER A 76 5.78 25.04 -24.49
CA SER A 76 6.72 26.15 -24.29
C SER A 76 8.20 25.72 -24.20
N ASN A 77 8.48 24.42 -24.17
CA ASN A 77 9.83 23.89 -24.00
C ASN A 77 10.06 22.74 -25.00
N ASP A 78 10.85 23.00 -26.03
CA ASP A 78 11.20 21.98 -27.03
C ASP A 78 12.12 20.90 -26.42
N ILE A 79 11.79 19.65 -26.65
CA ILE A 79 12.61 18.49 -26.27
C ILE A 79 14.05 18.59 -26.81
N LYS A 80 14.25 19.22 -27.97
CA LYS A 80 15.57 19.45 -28.57
C LYS A 80 16.50 20.35 -27.74
N GLN A 81 15.94 21.13 -26.84
CA GLN A 81 16.71 21.99 -25.91
C GLN A 81 17.06 21.25 -24.61
N LEU A 82 16.63 20.02 -24.45
CA LEU A 82 16.90 19.22 -23.28
C LEU A 82 18.36 18.71 -23.30
N ASN A 83 19.11 19.10 -22.29
CA ASN A 83 20.48 18.65 -22.10
C ASN A 83 20.70 18.18 -20.67
N LYS A 84 21.85 17.51 -20.41
CA LYS A 84 22.18 16.95 -19.12
C LYS A 84 22.11 17.96 -17.97
N LEU A 85 22.56 19.17 -18.18
CA LEU A 85 22.56 20.24 -17.15
C LEU A 85 21.12 20.65 -16.80
N LYS A 86 20.25 20.81 -17.79
CA LYS A 86 18.84 21.16 -17.62
C LYS A 86 18.10 20.04 -16.87
N ILE A 87 18.36 18.78 -17.20
CA ILE A 87 17.79 17.62 -16.48
C ILE A 87 18.20 17.65 -15.01
N ILE A 88 19.48 17.85 -14.71
CA ILE A 88 19.99 17.94 -13.34
C ILE A 88 19.31 19.09 -12.57
N GLN A 89 19.14 20.24 -13.21
CA GLN A 89 18.45 21.39 -12.59
C GLN A 89 16.98 21.07 -12.30
N LEU A 90 16.26 20.46 -13.25
CA LEU A 90 14.88 20.03 -13.07
C LEU A 90 14.72 19.06 -11.91
N VAL A 91 15.61 18.06 -11.79
CA VAL A 91 15.60 17.12 -10.67
C VAL A 91 15.90 17.85 -9.35
N LYS A 92 16.96 18.66 -9.32
CA LYS A 92 17.36 19.42 -8.10
C LYS A 92 16.25 20.32 -7.59
N SER A 93 15.55 21.04 -8.47
CA SER A 93 14.46 21.94 -8.08
C SER A 93 13.22 21.22 -7.57
N ASN A 94 13.10 19.91 -7.80
CA ASN A 94 11.98 19.08 -7.34
C ASN A 94 12.34 18.12 -6.20
N LEU A 95 13.59 18.12 -5.70
CA LEU A 95 14.05 17.17 -4.68
C LEU A 95 13.19 17.21 -3.40
N SER A 96 12.79 18.41 -2.94
CA SER A 96 11.94 18.53 -1.76
C SER A 96 10.59 17.85 -1.94
N LYS A 97 9.99 17.99 -3.12
CA LYS A 97 8.71 17.36 -3.46
C LYS A 97 8.85 15.84 -3.58
N ILE A 98 9.96 15.37 -4.16
CA ILE A 98 10.28 13.94 -4.24
C ILE A 98 10.41 13.36 -2.83
N SER A 99 11.17 14.04 -1.95
CA SER A 99 11.36 13.60 -0.56
C SER A 99 10.04 13.58 0.21
N GLU A 100 9.14 14.53 -0.01
CA GLU A 100 7.81 14.55 0.61
C GLU A 100 6.99 13.30 0.24
N VAL A 101 6.99 12.95 -1.04
CA VAL A 101 6.28 11.76 -1.53
C VAL A 101 6.91 10.47 -0.97
N ILE A 102 8.24 10.37 -0.96
CA ILE A 102 8.94 9.22 -0.37
C ILE A 102 8.57 9.08 1.11
N SER A 103 8.66 10.16 1.89
CA SER A 103 8.35 10.13 3.32
C SER A 103 6.90 9.76 3.62
N TYR A 104 5.97 10.09 2.73
CA TYR A 104 4.60 9.62 2.83
C TYR A 104 4.52 8.09 2.72
N TYR A 105 5.17 7.49 1.71
CA TYR A 105 5.16 6.04 1.52
C TYR A 105 5.95 5.29 2.59
N GLU A 106 7.02 5.87 3.13
CA GLU A 106 7.74 5.32 4.28
C GLU A 106 6.81 5.19 5.48
N LYS A 107 6.09 6.25 5.85
CA LYS A 107 5.11 6.22 6.95
C LYS A 107 3.97 5.22 6.69
N LEU A 108 3.49 5.15 5.45
CA LEU A 108 2.47 4.18 5.07
C LEU A 108 2.98 2.75 5.25
N SER A 109 4.22 2.48 4.83
CA SER A 109 4.89 1.19 5.00
C SER A 109 5.11 0.82 6.47
N GLU A 110 5.53 1.78 7.29
CA GLU A 110 5.68 1.58 8.73
C GLU A 110 4.35 1.21 9.40
N ASN A 111 3.28 1.91 9.07
CA ASN A 111 1.93 1.60 9.58
C ASN A 111 1.48 0.20 9.17
N GLU A 112 1.69 -0.16 7.91
CA GLU A 112 1.35 -1.49 7.40
C GLU A 112 2.16 -2.59 8.09
N ASN A 113 3.46 -2.35 8.31
CA ASN A 113 4.33 -3.27 9.05
C ASN A 113 3.88 -3.45 10.50
N GLN A 114 3.42 -2.38 11.17
CA GLN A 114 2.86 -2.47 12.52
C GLN A 114 1.56 -3.28 12.55
N ILE A 115 0.70 -3.11 11.54
CA ILE A 115 -0.54 -3.89 11.41
C ILE A 115 -0.22 -5.36 11.14
N ARG A 116 0.76 -5.64 10.29
CA ARG A 116 1.19 -7.01 9.94
C ARG A 116 2.05 -7.67 10.98
N ALA A 117 2.71 -6.91 11.84
CA ALA A 117 3.53 -7.46 12.91
C ALA A 117 2.72 -8.41 13.81
N LYS A 118 3.36 -9.48 14.25
CA LYS A 118 2.74 -10.38 15.22
C LYS A 118 2.49 -9.63 16.52
N PRO A 119 1.30 -9.71 17.10
CA PRO A 119 1.02 -9.08 18.39
C PRO A 119 2.05 -9.55 19.45
N TYR A 120 2.56 -8.62 20.25
CA TYR A 120 3.54 -8.96 21.30
C TYR A 120 3.06 -10.13 22.20
N ILE A 121 1.78 -10.13 22.52
CA ILE A 121 1.15 -11.19 23.34
C ILE A 121 1.25 -12.58 22.67
N PHE A 122 1.40 -12.66 21.32
CA PHE A 122 1.60 -13.93 20.62
C PHE A 122 2.83 -14.66 21.11
N TYR A 123 3.93 -13.98 21.31
CA TYR A 123 5.17 -14.58 21.78
C TYR A 123 5.03 -15.07 23.23
N LYS A 124 4.39 -14.27 24.09
CA LYS A 124 4.12 -14.62 25.48
C LYS A 124 3.22 -15.85 25.60
N ILE A 125 2.20 -15.95 24.77
CA ILE A 125 1.31 -17.13 24.75
C ILE A 125 2.05 -18.35 24.15
N SER A 126 2.79 -18.16 23.07
CA SER A 126 3.52 -19.26 22.42
C SER A 126 4.65 -19.84 23.26
N SER A 127 5.17 -19.11 24.25
CA SER A 127 6.14 -19.65 25.23
C SER A 127 5.51 -20.50 26.32
N ASN A 128 4.22 -20.27 26.63
CA ASN A 128 3.54 -20.98 27.72
C ASN A 128 2.81 -22.26 27.26
N TRP A 129 2.48 -22.37 25.97
CA TRP A 129 1.79 -23.53 25.40
C TRP A 129 2.41 -23.94 24.08
N HIS A 130 2.52 -25.24 23.88
CA HIS A 130 2.99 -25.80 22.61
C HIS A 130 1.86 -25.79 21.58
N PHE A 131 2.05 -25.06 20.47
CA PHE A 131 1.11 -24.98 19.35
C PHE A 131 1.71 -25.65 18.10
N SER A 132 0.89 -26.41 17.37
CA SER A 132 1.23 -26.85 16.02
C SER A 132 1.32 -25.64 15.06
N VAL A 133 1.87 -25.86 13.87
CA VAL A 133 1.98 -24.79 12.84
C VAL A 133 0.62 -24.18 12.53
N THR A 134 -0.40 -25.03 12.32
CA THR A 134 -1.79 -24.56 12.05
C THR A 134 -2.35 -23.77 13.23
N GLN A 135 -2.13 -24.24 14.47
CA GLN A 135 -2.60 -23.54 15.66
C GLN A 135 -1.89 -22.21 15.86
N ARG A 136 -0.61 -22.07 15.50
CA ARG A 136 0.09 -20.78 15.54
C ARG A 136 -0.52 -19.77 14.60
N THR A 137 -0.86 -20.18 13.39
CA THR A 137 -1.56 -19.30 12.42
C THR A 137 -2.95 -18.91 12.94
N GLN A 138 -3.69 -19.87 13.51
CA GLN A 138 -4.99 -19.57 14.13
C GLN A 138 -4.85 -18.60 15.31
N LEU A 139 -3.89 -18.83 16.19
CA LEU A 139 -3.60 -17.96 17.34
C LEU A 139 -3.30 -16.53 16.87
N GLU A 140 -2.42 -16.38 15.90
CA GLU A 140 -2.07 -15.07 15.35
C GLU A 140 -3.30 -14.33 14.82
N ASN A 141 -4.13 -15.00 14.03
CA ASN A 141 -5.36 -14.43 13.47
C ASN A 141 -6.38 -14.05 14.55
N LEU A 142 -6.56 -14.89 15.58
CA LEU A 142 -7.45 -14.61 16.70
C LEU A 142 -6.97 -13.41 17.52
N LEU A 143 -5.67 -13.33 17.82
CA LEU A 143 -5.08 -12.23 18.57
C LEU A 143 -5.16 -10.90 17.81
N ARG A 144 -4.96 -10.90 16.48
CA ARG A 144 -5.16 -9.70 15.66
C ARG A 144 -6.60 -9.19 15.74
N ARG A 145 -7.58 -10.08 15.72
CA ARG A 145 -9.01 -9.73 15.84
C ARG A 145 -9.36 -9.24 17.24
N LEU A 146 -8.87 -9.93 18.28
CA LEU A 146 -9.13 -9.56 19.67
C LEU A 146 -8.52 -8.22 20.08
N ARG A 147 -7.37 -7.84 19.48
CA ARG A 147 -6.73 -6.54 19.73
C ARG A 147 -7.65 -5.34 19.52
N VAL A 148 -8.71 -5.48 18.72
CA VAL A 148 -9.69 -4.42 18.47
C VAL A 148 -10.65 -4.24 19.67
N PHE A 149 -10.87 -5.32 20.47
CA PHE A 149 -11.91 -5.34 21.52
C PHE A 149 -11.37 -5.54 22.92
N CYS A 150 -10.15 -6.08 23.05
CA CYS A 150 -9.61 -6.50 24.34
C CYS A 150 -8.17 -6.03 24.51
N GLY A 151 -7.83 -5.63 25.72
CA GLY A 151 -6.44 -5.42 26.11
C GLY A 151 -5.64 -6.74 26.22
N ASN A 152 -4.33 -6.64 26.26
CA ASN A 152 -3.44 -7.81 26.41
C ASN A 152 -3.65 -8.52 27.75
N ASP A 153 -3.93 -7.79 28.81
CA ASP A 153 -4.14 -8.33 30.15
C ASP A 153 -5.47 -9.11 30.24
N ASP A 154 -6.52 -8.62 29.60
CA ASP A 154 -7.80 -9.31 29.48
C ASP A 154 -7.65 -10.64 28.75
N ILE A 155 -6.83 -10.68 27.70
CA ILE A 155 -6.56 -11.90 26.94
C ILE A 155 -5.80 -12.89 27.81
N MET A 156 -4.80 -12.45 28.58
CA MET A 156 -4.03 -13.33 29.46
C MET A 156 -4.90 -13.91 30.59
N GLU A 157 -5.78 -13.11 31.17
CA GLU A 157 -6.70 -13.56 32.21
C GLU A 157 -7.69 -14.62 31.66
N LEU A 158 -8.22 -14.39 30.46
CA LEU A 158 -9.14 -15.33 29.78
C LEU A 158 -8.52 -16.72 29.60
N ILE A 159 -7.24 -16.81 29.30
CA ILE A 159 -6.57 -18.09 28.99
C ILE A 159 -5.79 -18.67 30.16
N LYS A 160 -5.73 -18.00 31.31
CA LYS A 160 -4.91 -18.37 32.47
C LYS A 160 -5.16 -19.79 32.95
N GLN A 161 -6.40 -20.26 32.88
CA GLN A 161 -6.81 -21.59 33.33
C GLN A 161 -6.68 -22.67 32.25
N CYS A 162 -6.30 -22.33 31.03
CA CYS A 162 -6.20 -23.27 29.93
C CYS A 162 -4.98 -24.18 30.09
N LYS A 163 -5.21 -25.52 30.15
CA LYS A 163 -4.13 -26.51 30.30
C LYS A 163 -3.50 -26.94 28.96
N LYS A 164 -4.18 -26.75 27.84
CA LYS A 164 -3.74 -27.18 26.49
C LYS A 164 -3.94 -26.07 25.47
N SER A 165 -3.08 -26.06 24.45
CA SER A 165 -3.16 -25.08 23.33
C SER A 165 -4.54 -25.06 22.63
N SER A 166 -5.19 -26.21 22.49
CA SER A 166 -6.53 -26.30 21.90
C SER A 166 -7.58 -25.53 22.74
N PHE A 167 -7.48 -25.57 24.05
CA PHE A 167 -8.40 -24.82 24.93
C PHE A 167 -8.13 -23.32 24.84
N VAL A 168 -6.86 -22.91 24.70
CA VAL A 168 -6.51 -21.49 24.44
C VAL A 168 -7.17 -21.00 23.15
N ILE A 169 -7.01 -21.72 22.04
CA ILE A 169 -7.64 -21.38 20.76
C ILE A 169 -9.17 -21.29 20.90
N ASN A 170 -9.80 -22.26 21.58
CA ASN A 170 -11.26 -22.27 21.78
C ASN A 170 -11.72 -21.10 22.64
N ALA A 171 -11.02 -20.78 23.73
CA ALA A 171 -11.36 -19.65 24.61
C ALA A 171 -11.32 -18.32 23.85
N LEU A 172 -10.24 -18.08 23.08
CA LEU A 172 -10.10 -16.87 22.26
C LEU A 172 -11.17 -16.78 21.17
N ASN A 173 -11.49 -17.91 20.52
CA ASN A 173 -12.52 -17.95 19.49
C ASN A 173 -13.92 -17.67 20.05
N ASN A 174 -14.23 -18.24 21.22
CA ASN A 174 -15.51 -17.99 21.90
C ASN A 174 -15.65 -16.53 22.33
N LYS A 175 -14.57 -15.88 22.78
CA LYS A 175 -14.57 -14.46 23.11
C LYS A 175 -14.92 -13.59 21.90
N ILE A 176 -14.36 -13.92 20.72
CA ILE A 176 -14.69 -13.21 19.47
C ILE A 176 -16.16 -13.44 19.08
N LYS A 177 -16.66 -14.68 19.20
CA LYS A 177 -18.07 -14.99 18.87
C LYS A 177 -19.06 -14.30 19.78
N GLY A 178 -18.69 -14.10 21.05
CA GLY A 178 -19.51 -13.39 22.04
C GLY A 178 -19.57 -11.88 21.83
N ASN A 179 -18.55 -11.29 21.21
CA ASN A 179 -18.49 -9.86 20.87
C ASN A 179 -19.12 -9.64 19.48
N LYS A 180 -20.46 -9.71 19.38
CA LYS A 180 -21.16 -9.28 18.16
C LYS A 180 -21.04 -7.77 18.05
N VAL A 181 -20.43 -7.27 16.98
CA VAL A 181 -20.49 -5.86 16.63
C VAL A 181 -21.93 -5.55 16.21
N ASN A 182 -22.62 -4.75 16.99
CA ASN A 182 -23.95 -4.24 16.63
C ASN A 182 -23.75 -3.12 15.61
N TRP A 183 -24.00 -3.38 14.33
CA TRP A 183 -23.88 -2.40 13.25
C TRP A 183 -25.04 -1.38 13.23
N SER A 184 -25.99 -1.52 14.15
CA SER A 184 -27.14 -0.62 14.26
C SER A 184 -26.82 0.73 14.92
N ASP A 185 -25.60 0.91 15.45
CA ASP A 185 -25.22 2.12 16.20
C ASP A 185 -24.17 2.98 15.43
N VAL A 186 -24.07 2.81 14.10
CA VAL A 186 -23.18 3.61 13.22
C VAL A 186 -24.01 4.44 12.24
#